data_4263b57cdcd85589ab6cf1d5c7a5b718
#
_entry.id   4263b57cdcd85589ab6cf1d5c7a5b718
#
_cell.length_a   1.000
_cell.length_b   1.000
_cell.length_c   1.000
_cell.angle_alpha   90.00
_cell.angle_beta   90.00
_cell.angle_gamma   90.00
#
_symmetry.space_group_name_H-M   'P 1'
#
loop_
_entity.id
_entity.type
_entity.pdbx_description
1 polymer ?
#
loop_
_entity_poly.entity_id
_entity_poly.type
_entity_poly.pdbx_seq_one_letter_code
_entity_poly.pdbx_strand_id
1 'polypeptide(L)'
;MKVAIVTGASRGIGRACAIKLASKGYTVVINYASNDAKANEVLDIIKQNGGDGMLYKANVANYDEVKEMVKTVFDKYKQIDLLVNNAGIVRDEPLIGLNKENLDMCFDLNVKGYFYCAKEVALKMARKRSGVIINMSSVSGTFSLPGQTVYSATKGAVNQFTRTLAKEMGSRGIRVNAVAPGFIETDMIDTLSDEKKAEYLKAIPLRRFGNGDDIANVVCALASDEMSYITGQIITLDGGLSL
;
A
#
# COMPACT_ATOMS: atom_id res chain seq x y z
N MET A 1 8.20 3.30 21.14
CA MET A 1 8.46 2.55 19.90
C MET A 1 7.13 2.46 19.15
N LYS A 2 7.05 2.84 17.88
CA LYS A 2 5.83 2.66 17.04
C LYS A 2 6.09 1.48 16.08
N VAL A 3 5.08 0.65 15.82
CA VAL A 3 5.20 -0.54 14.94
C VAL A 3 4.35 -0.36 13.70
N ALA A 4 4.97 -0.56 12.53
CA ALA A 4 4.29 -0.49 11.24
C ALA A 4 4.36 -1.84 10.52
N ILE A 5 3.25 -2.30 9.96
CA ILE A 5 3.21 -3.41 9.00
C ILE A 5 3.08 -2.81 7.60
N VAL A 6 3.99 -3.14 6.70
CA VAL A 6 3.93 -2.76 5.28
C VAL A 6 3.82 -4.02 4.44
N THR A 7 2.70 -4.21 3.75
CA THR A 7 2.49 -5.38 2.91
C THR A 7 3.11 -5.20 1.52
N GLY A 8 3.69 -6.28 0.96
CA GLY A 8 4.39 -6.22 -0.33
C GLY A 8 5.61 -5.30 -0.30
N ALA A 9 6.37 -5.29 0.80
CA ALA A 9 7.42 -4.32 1.07
C ALA A 9 8.80 -4.68 0.51
N SER A 10 8.95 -5.76 -0.25
CA SER A 10 10.25 -6.18 -0.79
C SER A 10 10.73 -5.37 -1.99
N ARG A 11 9.86 -4.59 -2.64
CA ARG A 11 10.19 -3.76 -3.83
C ARG A 11 9.24 -2.57 -3.99
N GLY A 12 9.57 -1.70 -4.96
CA GLY A 12 8.70 -0.60 -5.40
C GLY A 12 8.28 0.33 -4.28
N ILE A 13 7.02 0.73 -4.31
CA ILE A 13 6.41 1.66 -3.34
C ILE A 13 6.48 1.11 -1.91
N GLY A 14 6.21 -0.19 -1.72
CA GLY A 14 6.26 -0.81 -0.40
C GLY A 14 7.66 -0.76 0.23
N ARG A 15 8.73 -0.99 -0.57
CA ARG A 15 10.12 -0.84 -0.14
C ARG A 15 10.42 0.60 0.29
N ALA A 16 10.05 1.57 -0.52
CA ALA A 16 10.26 2.99 -0.20
C ALA A 16 9.52 3.38 1.09
N CYS A 17 8.27 2.97 1.26
CA CYS A 17 7.50 3.20 2.48
C CYS A 17 8.17 2.54 3.70
N ALA A 18 8.64 1.29 3.58
CA ALA A 18 9.29 0.58 4.69
C ALA A 18 10.56 1.29 5.16
N ILE A 19 11.44 1.66 4.23
CA ILE A 19 12.69 2.37 4.53
C ILE A 19 12.39 3.75 5.16
N LYS A 20 11.46 4.50 4.57
CA LYS A 20 11.11 5.83 5.06
C LYS A 20 10.46 5.80 6.44
N LEU A 21 9.55 4.86 6.71
CA LEU A 21 8.93 4.69 8.03
C LEU A 21 9.97 4.32 9.09
N ALA A 22 10.93 3.45 8.76
CA ALA A 22 12.02 3.12 9.67
C ALA A 22 12.87 4.36 10.02
N SER A 23 13.17 5.24 9.05
CA SER A 23 13.88 6.50 9.30
C SER A 23 13.08 7.50 10.16
N LYS A 24 11.75 7.29 10.29
CA LYS A 24 10.86 8.05 11.17
C LYS A 24 10.66 7.38 12.54
N GLY A 25 11.46 6.37 12.88
CA GLY A 25 11.46 5.71 14.18
C GLY A 25 10.42 4.60 14.35
N TYR A 26 9.82 4.12 13.26
CA TYR A 26 8.99 2.91 13.31
C TYR A 26 9.87 1.66 13.30
N THR A 27 9.53 0.65 14.12
CA THR A 27 9.95 -0.72 13.86
C THR A 27 9.06 -1.28 12.75
N VAL A 28 9.63 -1.65 11.61
CA VAL A 28 8.88 -1.99 10.40
C VAL A 28 8.84 -3.50 10.18
N VAL A 29 7.64 -4.05 10.07
CA VAL A 29 7.40 -5.41 9.58
C VAL A 29 7.33 -5.37 8.07
N ILE A 30 8.34 -5.93 7.43
CA ILE A 30 8.49 -6.05 5.98
C ILE A 30 7.77 -7.33 5.56
N ASN A 31 6.48 -7.22 5.19
CA ASN A 31 5.78 -8.38 4.65
C ASN A 31 6.09 -8.57 3.16
N TYR A 32 6.29 -9.81 2.78
CA TYR A 32 6.52 -10.23 1.39
C TYR A 32 6.00 -11.66 1.16
N ALA A 33 5.75 -12.04 -0.10
CA ALA A 33 5.20 -13.36 -0.42
C ALA A 33 6.27 -14.36 -0.89
N SER A 34 7.25 -13.94 -1.72
CA SER A 34 8.10 -14.90 -2.43
C SER A 34 9.59 -14.51 -2.52
N ASN A 35 9.94 -13.25 -2.57
CA ASN A 35 11.32 -12.83 -2.83
C ASN A 35 12.09 -12.55 -1.55
N ASP A 36 12.68 -13.59 -0.98
CA ASP A 36 13.45 -13.53 0.26
C ASP A 36 14.68 -12.60 0.10
N ALA A 37 15.39 -12.65 -1.03
CA ALA A 37 16.58 -11.83 -1.27
C ALA A 37 16.27 -10.33 -1.25
N LYS A 38 15.25 -9.89 -2.01
CA LYS A 38 14.82 -8.48 -2.02
C LYS A 38 14.28 -8.02 -0.67
N ALA A 39 13.60 -8.89 0.08
CA ALA A 39 13.13 -8.55 1.41
C ALA A 39 14.28 -8.36 2.41
N ASN A 40 15.31 -9.22 2.35
CA ASN A 40 16.52 -9.08 3.16
C ASN A 40 17.27 -7.79 2.84
N GLU A 41 17.43 -7.44 1.53
CA GLU A 41 18.02 -6.16 1.11
C GLU A 41 17.34 -4.95 1.79
N VAL A 42 16.00 -4.95 1.84
CA VAL A 42 15.26 -3.86 2.48
C VAL A 42 15.56 -3.80 3.99
N LEU A 43 15.60 -4.95 4.67
CA LEU A 43 15.91 -5.01 6.09
C LEU A 43 17.35 -4.54 6.37
N ASP A 44 18.29 -4.94 5.52
CA ASP A 44 19.69 -4.53 5.66
C ASP A 44 19.86 -3.01 5.50
N ILE A 45 19.19 -2.40 4.52
CA ILE A 45 19.18 -0.94 4.34
C ILE A 45 18.58 -0.25 5.57
N ILE A 46 17.48 -0.76 6.11
CA ILE A 46 16.87 -0.20 7.33
C ILE A 46 17.85 -0.25 8.49
N LYS A 47 18.52 -1.39 8.70
CA LYS A 47 19.49 -1.55 9.79
C LYS A 47 20.75 -0.69 9.61
N GLN A 48 21.30 -0.62 8.39
CA GLN A 48 22.44 0.24 8.07
C GLN A 48 22.16 1.72 8.34
N ASN A 49 20.90 2.14 8.17
CA ASN A 49 20.46 3.50 8.48
C ASN A 49 20.04 3.70 9.95
N GLY A 50 20.36 2.74 10.84
CA GLY A 50 20.06 2.84 12.26
C GLY A 50 18.60 2.58 12.65
N GLY A 51 17.78 2.13 11.71
CA GLY A 51 16.39 1.73 11.95
C GLY A 51 16.25 0.29 12.44
N ASP A 52 15.02 -0.11 12.73
CA ASP A 52 14.69 -1.47 13.17
C ASP A 52 13.55 -2.07 12.33
N GLY A 53 13.57 -3.38 12.19
CA GLY A 53 12.53 -4.09 11.46
C GLY A 53 12.63 -5.61 11.56
N MET A 54 11.63 -6.27 11.01
CA MET A 54 11.62 -7.73 10.85
C MET A 54 11.00 -8.14 9.52
N LEU A 55 11.46 -9.23 8.99
CA LEU A 55 10.84 -9.89 7.83
C LEU A 55 9.67 -10.75 8.27
N TYR A 56 8.61 -10.75 7.48
CA TYR A 56 7.53 -11.71 7.63
C TYR A 56 7.02 -12.19 6.27
N LYS A 57 7.26 -13.46 5.97
CA LYS A 57 6.79 -14.10 4.73
C LYS A 57 5.34 -14.55 4.90
N ALA A 58 4.43 -13.93 4.14
CA ALA A 58 3.02 -14.30 4.09
C ALA A 58 2.38 -13.79 2.81
N ASN A 59 1.53 -14.62 2.20
CA ASN A 59 0.66 -14.20 1.12
C ASN A 59 -0.60 -13.56 1.70
N VAL A 60 -0.77 -12.25 1.51
CA VAL A 60 -1.93 -11.54 2.07
C VAL A 60 -3.27 -11.91 1.42
N ALA A 61 -3.27 -12.60 0.28
CA ALA A 61 -4.47 -13.21 -0.28
C ALA A 61 -4.96 -14.44 0.53
N ASN A 62 -4.12 -14.97 1.43
CA ASN A 62 -4.46 -16.08 2.32
C ASN A 62 -4.79 -15.54 3.72
N TYR A 63 -6.04 -15.72 4.15
CA TYR A 63 -6.53 -15.20 5.44
C TYR A 63 -5.79 -15.77 6.64
N ASP A 64 -5.48 -17.07 6.63
CA ASP A 64 -4.82 -17.71 7.78
C ASP A 64 -3.36 -17.24 7.94
N GLU A 65 -2.67 -17.03 6.82
CA GLU A 65 -1.31 -16.45 6.84
C GLU A 65 -1.32 -15.02 7.37
N VAL A 66 -2.31 -14.20 6.98
CA VAL A 66 -2.48 -12.84 7.51
C VAL A 66 -2.75 -12.85 9.00
N LYS A 67 -3.66 -13.71 9.46
CA LYS A 67 -4.01 -13.85 10.87
C LYS A 67 -2.80 -14.24 11.71
N GLU A 68 -1.99 -15.19 11.25
CA GLU A 68 -0.78 -15.61 11.96
C GLU A 68 0.29 -14.50 11.94
N MET A 69 0.46 -13.80 10.82
CA MET A 69 1.35 -12.63 10.73
C MET A 69 0.99 -11.59 11.79
N VAL A 70 -0.26 -11.14 11.82
CA VAL A 70 -0.71 -10.10 12.75
C VAL A 70 -0.60 -10.56 14.19
N LYS A 71 -0.92 -11.84 14.46
CA LYS A 71 -0.74 -12.44 15.78
C LYS A 71 0.72 -12.42 16.21
N THR A 72 1.64 -12.92 15.38
CA THR A 72 3.09 -12.97 15.66
C THR A 72 3.64 -11.56 15.93
N VAL A 73 3.29 -10.58 15.10
CA VAL A 73 3.72 -9.20 15.29
C VAL A 73 3.19 -8.64 16.61
N PHE A 74 1.92 -8.86 16.90
CA PHE A 74 1.31 -8.38 18.15
C PHE A 74 1.89 -9.09 19.39
N ASP A 75 2.15 -10.38 19.31
CA ASP A 75 2.75 -11.14 20.42
C ASP A 75 4.17 -10.65 20.72
N LYS A 76 4.93 -10.28 19.69
CA LYS A 76 6.30 -9.77 19.83
C LYS A 76 6.34 -8.33 20.36
N TYR A 77 5.56 -7.42 19.78
CA TYR A 77 5.69 -5.98 20.05
C TYR A 77 4.59 -5.42 20.95
N LYS A 78 3.53 -6.19 21.21
CA LYS A 78 2.34 -5.84 22.01
C LYS A 78 1.54 -4.65 21.47
N GLN A 79 1.89 -4.16 20.29
CA GLN A 79 1.19 -3.07 19.59
C GLN A 79 1.39 -3.13 18.08
N ILE A 80 0.47 -2.52 17.36
CA ILE A 80 0.55 -2.20 15.93
C ILE A 80 -0.04 -0.80 15.80
N ASP A 81 0.75 0.15 15.28
CA ASP A 81 0.36 1.57 15.20
C ASP A 81 -0.02 1.99 13.78
N LEU A 82 0.56 1.31 12.78
CA LEU A 82 0.35 1.61 11.37
C LEU A 82 0.23 0.31 10.57
N LEU A 83 -0.76 0.27 9.68
CA LEU A 83 -0.85 -0.69 8.58
C LEU A 83 -0.77 0.06 7.25
N VAL A 84 0.16 -0.32 6.40
CA VAL A 84 0.21 0.09 4.99
C VAL A 84 -0.17 -1.12 4.14
N ASN A 85 -1.41 -1.16 3.67
CA ASN A 85 -1.87 -2.12 2.70
C ASN A 85 -1.35 -1.70 1.32
N ASN A 86 -0.25 -2.31 0.87
CA ASN A 86 0.40 -1.98 -0.39
C ASN A 86 0.51 -3.19 -1.34
N ALA A 87 0.51 -4.42 -0.83
CA ALA A 87 0.58 -5.60 -1.67
C ALA A 87 -0.50 -5.59 -2.76
N GLY A 88 -0.09 -5.76 -4.01
CA GLY A 88 -1.01 -5.75 -5.13
C GLY A 88 -0.33 -6.15 -6.43
N ILE A 89 -1.14 -6.49 -7.41
CA ILE A 89 -0.73 -6.80 -8.77
C ILE A 89 -1.56 -6.02 -9.79
N VAL A 90 -0.95 -5.82 -10.93
CA VAL A 90 -1.61 -5.31 -12.15
C VAL A 90 -1.60 -6.44 -13.18
N ARG A 91 -2.74 -6.66 -13.81
CA ARG A 91 -2.92 -7.57 -14.95
C ARG A 91 -3.79 -6.84 -15.97
N ASP A 92 -3.13 -6.07 -16.82
CA ASP A 92 -3.81 -5.25 -17.82
C ASP A 92 -4.16 -6.12 -19.03
N GLU A 93 -5.45 -6.22 -19.32
CA GLU A 93 -5.98 -6.92 -20.48
C GLU A 93 -7.34 -6.34 -20.85
N PRO A 94 -7.68 -6.28 -22.16
CA PRO A 94 -9.01 -5.88 -22.60
C PRO A 94 -10.08 -6.85 -22.06
N LEU A 95 -11.25 -6.32 -21.71
CA LEU A 95 -12.35 -7.11 -21.13
C LEU A 95 -12.73 -8.33 -22.00
N ILE A 96 -12.67 -8.19 -23.33
CA ILE A 96 -13.03 -9.27 -24.27
C ILE A 96 -12.08 -10.48 -24.17
N GLY A 97 -10.81 -10.22 -23.81
CA GLY A 97 -9.79 -11.26 -23.62
C GLY A 97 -9.55 -11.64 -22.17
N LEU A 98 -10.41 -11.18 -21.24
CA LEU A 98 -10.22 -11.35 -19.82
C LEU A 98 -10.06 -12.82 -19.43
N ASN A 99 -8.92 -13.11 -18.81
CA ASN A 99 -8.64 -14.40 -18.21
C ASN A 99 -9.22 -14.45 -16.77
N LYS A 100 -10.01 -15.49 -16.49
CA LYS A 100 -10.66 -15.66 -15.18
C LYS A 100 -9.65 -15.73 -14.02
N GLU A 101 -8.53 -16.38 -14.24
CA GLU A 101 -7.47 -16.52 -13.23
C GLU A 101 -6.84 -15.15 -12.89
N ASN A 102 -6.66 -14.28 -13.89
CA ASN A 102 -6.17 -12.91 -13.67
C ASN A 102 -7.18 -12.08 -12.88
N LEU A 103 -8.48 -12.21 -13.19
CA LEU A 103 -9.55 -11.56 -12.43
C LEU A 103 -9.51 -11.98 -10.97
N ASP A 104 -9.52 -13.30 -10.71
CA ASP A 104 -9.54 -13.85 -9.36
C ASP A 104 -8.28 -13.40 -8.59
N MET A 105 -7.08 -13.52 -9.17
CA MET A 105 -5.83 -13.09 -8.55
C MET A 105 -5.82 -11.60 -8.20
N CYS A 106 -6.32 -10.74 -9.09
CA CYS A 106 -6.39 -9.30 -8.82
C CYS A 106 -7.34 -9.00 -7.65
N PHE A 107 -8.52 -9.60 -7.61
CA PHE A 107 -9.45 -9.40 -6.51
C PHE A 107 -8.96 -10.01 -5.19
N ASP A 108 -8.36 -11.20 -5.24
CA ASP A 108 -7.84 -11.86 -4.05
C ASP A 108 -6.73 -11.05 -3.39
N LEU A 109 -5.79 -10.53 -4.18
CA LEU A 109 -4.66 -9.79 -3.63
C LEU A 109 -5.01 -8.32 -3.36
N ASN A 110 -5.56 -7.61 -4.37
CA ASN A 110 -5.76 -6.15 -4.28
C ASN A 110 -6.95 -5.75 -3.41
N VAL A 111 -7.93 -6.65 -3.21
CA VAL A 111 -9.15 -6.37 -2.44
C VAL A 111 -9.21 -7.22 -1.19
N LYS A 112 -9.36 -8.56 -1.31
CA LYS A 112 -9.52 -9.43 -0.14
C LYS A 112 -8.33 -9.33 0.81
N GLY A 113 -7.09 -9.27 0.29
CA GLY A 113 -5.88 -9.09 1.11
C GLY A 113 -5.94 -7.84 1.99
N TYR A 114 -6.47 -6.73 1.46
CA TYR A 114 -6.63 -5.48 2.22
C TYR A 114 -7.67 -5.63 3.33
N PHE A 115 -8.80 -6.28 3.04
CA PHE A 115 -9.81 -6.59 4.05
C PHE A 115 -9.25 -7.48 5.16
N TYR A 116 -8.49 -8.54 4.81
CA TYR A 116 -7.92 -9.47 5.78
C TYR A 116 -6.92 -8.76 6.72
N CYS A 117 -5.98 -8.03 6.15
CA CYS A 117 -4.99 -7.28 6.93
C CYS A 117 -5.67 -6.21 7.81
N ALA A 118 -6.57 -5.43 7.24
CA ALA A 118 -7.26 -4.38 7.98
C ALA A 118 -8.11 -4.95 9.11
N LYS A 119 -8.85 -6.05 8.90
CA LYS A 119 -9.64 -6.73 9.93
C LYS A 119 -8.80 -7.14 11.12
N GLU A 120 -7.72 -7.90 10.87
CA GLU A 120 -6.89 -8.44 11.95
C GLU A 120 -6.14 -7.33 12.71
N VAL A 121 -5.64 -6.31 11.99
CA VAL A 121 -4.95 -5.17 12.60
C VAL A 121 -5.92 -4.27 13.36
N ALA A 122 -7.08 -3.94 12.78
CA ALA A 122 -8.08 -3.10 13.43
C ALA A 122 -8.58 -3.70 14.76
N LEU A 123 -8.68 -5.03 14.87
CA LEU A 123 -8.99 -5.71 16.12
C LEU A 123 -7.97 -5.41 17.24
N LYS A 124 -6.69 -5.25 16.89
CA LYS A 124 -5.62 -4.89 17.84
C LYS A 124 -5.62 -3.39 18.16
N MET A 125 -5.75 -2.56 17.13
CA MET A 125 -5.81 -1.10 17.26
C MET A 125 -7.04 -0.63 18.07
N ALA A 126 -8.20 -1.25 17.87
CA ALA A 126 -9.45 -0.88 18.55
C ALA A 126 -9.37 -1.05 20.07
N ARG A 127 -8.61 -2.02 20.57
CA ARG A 127 -8.37 -2.21 22.02
C ARG A 127 -7.55 -1.07 22.62
N LYS A 128 -6.57 -0.58 21.86
CA LYS A 128 -5.71 0.57 22.23
C LYS A 128 -6.41 1.91 21.96
N ARG A 129 -7.49 1.92 21.18
CA ARG A 129 -8.21 3.11 20.68
C ARG A 129 -7.28 4.09 19.94
N SER A 130 -6.34 3.57 19.18
CA SER A 130 -5.36 4.36 18.41
C SER A 130 -4.79 3.51 17.28
N GLY A 131 -4.65 4.10 16.10
CA GLY A 131 -4.02 3.47 14.95
C GLY A 131 -4.25 4.21 13.65
N VAL A 132 -3.46 3.87 12.65
CA VAL A 132 -3.60 4.40 11.29
C VAL A 132 -3.56 3.25 10.28
N ILE A 133 -4.48 3.26 9.33
CA ILE A 133 -4.49 2.36 8.18
C ILE A 133 -4.37 3.20 6.92
N ILE A 134 -3.40 2.87 6.08
CA ILE A 134 -3.18 3.53 4.79
C ILE A 134 -3.30 2.46 3.70
N ASN A 135 -4.25 2.64 2.80
CA ASN A 135 -4.48 1.74 1.68
C ASN A 135 -3.84 2.30 0.40
N MET A 136 -3.05 1.49 -0.29
CA MET A 136 -2.50 1.88 -1.58
C MET A 136 -3.54 1.67 -2.68
N SER A 137 -4.16 2.77 -3.11
CA SER A 137 -5.07 2.81 -4.25
C SER A 137 -4.29 3.03 -5.56
N SER A 138 -4.88 3.73 -6.49
CA SER A 138 -4.30 4.21 -7.76
C SER A 138 -5.21 5.30 -8.32
N VAL A 139 -4.68 6.17 -9.17
CA VAL A 139 -5.51 7.04 -10.04
C VAL A 139 -6.51 6.21 -10.84
N SER A 140 -6.16 4.98 -11.22
CA SER A 140 -7.07 4.04 -11.91
C SER A 140 -8.34 3.69 -11.13
N GLY A 141 -8.41 4.00 -9.84
CA GLY A 141 -9.63 3.86 -9.04
C GLY A 141 -10.67 4.95 -9.30
N THR A 142 -10.33 6.01 -10.02
CA THR A 142 -11.22 7.14 -10.40
C THR A 142 -11.00 7.61 -11.83
N PHE A 143 -9.80 7.46 -12.36
CA PHE A 143 -9.42 7.82 -13.73
C PHE A 143 -9.35 6.54 -14.60
N SER A 144 -9.94 6.58 -15.78
CA SER A 144 -10.11 5.38 -16.61
C SER A 144 -8.97 5.25 -17.62
N LEU A 145 -8.35 4.07 -17.64
CA LEU A 145 -7.37 3.69 -18.65
C LEU A 145 -7.87 2.43 -19.40
N PRO A 146 -7.89 2.43 -20.74
CA PRO A 146 -8.23 1.23 -21.52
C PRO A 146 -7.32 0.06 -21.16
N GLY A 147 -7.89 -1.15 -21.07
CA GLY A 147 -7.17 -2.36 -20.68
C GLY A 147 -7.08 -2.59 -19.15
N GLN A 148 -7.47 -1.61 -18.33
CA GLN A 148 -7.40 -1.70 -16.86
C GLN A 148 -8.73 -1.99 -16.18
N THR A 149 -9.70 -2.59 -16.87
CA THR A 149 -11.06 -2.81 -16.33
C THR A 149 -11.04 -3.51 -14.96
N VAL A 150 -10.27 -4.59 -14.82
CA VAL A 150 -10.18 -5.34 -13.56
C VAL A 150 -9.40 -4.56 -12.50
N TYR A 151 -8.23 -4.04 -12.88
CA TYR A 151 -7.38 -3.29 -11.94
C TYR A 151 -8.12 -2.04 -11.41
N SER A 152 -8.75 -1.27 -12.27
CA SER A 152 -9.55 -0.10 -11.89
C SER A 152 -10.71 -0.48 -10.96
N ALA A 153 -11.41 -1.59 -11.24
CA ALA A 153 -12.46 -2.08 -10.36
C ALA A 153 -11.92 -2.41 -8.95
N THR A 154 -10.75 -3.08 -8.86
CA THR A 154 -10.13 -3.37 -7.55
C THR A 154 -9.75 -2.10 -6.80
N LYS A 155 -9.24 -1.07 -7.49
CA LYS A 155 -8.83 0.19 -6.86
C LYS A 155 -10.02 1.08 -6.50
N GLY A 156 -11.11 1.03 -7.29
CA GLY A 156 -12.41 1.60 -6.91
C GLY A 156 -12.97 0.95 -5.63
N ALA A 157 -12.88 -0.38 -5.52
CA ALA A 157 -13.26 -1.10 -4.31
C ALA A 157 -12.42 -0.65 -3.09
N VAL A 158 -11.10 -0.50 -3.24
CA VAL A 158 -10.21 0.02 -2.19
C VAL A 158 -10.59 1.44 -1.77
N ASN A 159 -10.96 2.30 -2.70
CA ASN A 159 -11.41 3.67 -2.40
C ASN A 159 -12.66 3.65 -1.51
N GLN A 160 -13.67 2.87 -1.89
CA GLN A 160 -14.91 2.80 -1.10
C GLN A 160 -14.71 2.07 0.22
N PHE A 161 -13.91 1.01 0.24
CA PHE A 161 -13.49 0.33 1.48
C PHE A 161 -12.85 1.32 2.47
N THR A 162 -11.94 2.16 1.99
CA THR A 162 -11.27 3.19 2.82
C THR A 162 -12.27 4.13 3.47
N ARG A 163 -13.23 4.67 2.70
CA ARG A 163 -14.25 5.60 3.20
C ARG A 163 -15.16 4.96 4.24
N THR A 164 -15.60 3.74 3.97
CA THR A 164 -16.51 3.02 4.88
C THR A 164 -15.79 2.65 6.17
N LEU A 165 -14.59 2.07 6.07
CA LEU A 165 -13.80 1.66 7.25
C LEU A 165 -13.43 2.87 8.12
N ALA A 166 -13.16 4.03 7.52
CA ALA A 166 -12.89 5.27 8.26
C ALA A 166 -14.08 5.68 9.15
N LYS A 167 -15.31 5.55 8.64
CA LYS A 167 -16.54 5.82 9.41
C LYS A 167 -16.74 4.82 10.54
N GLU A 168 -16.50 3.53 10.27
CA GLU A 168 -16.66 2.47 11.28
C GLU A 168 -15.63 2.59 12.41
N MET A 169 -14.40 2.95 12.09
CA MET A 169 -13.27 2.92 13.01
C MET A 169 -12.99 4.26 13.70
N GLY A 170 -13.56 5.36 13.22
CA GLY A 170 -13.29 6.70 13.75
C GLY A 170 -13.62 6.83 15.25
N SER A 171 -14.74 6.28 15.70
CA SER A 171 -15.11 6.27 17.13
C SER A 171 -14.16 5.43 18.01
N ARG A 172 -13.31 4.61 17.39
CA ARG A 172 -12.25 3.82 18.04
C ARG A 172 -10.87 4.50 17.98
N GLY A 173 -10.81 5.75 17.53
CA GLY A 173 -9.54 6.48 17.39
C GLY A 173 -8.63 5.97 16.27
N ILE A 174 -9.18 5.28 15.27
CA ILE A 174 -8.42 4.73 14.14
C ILE A 174 -8.73 5.57 12.91
N ARG A 175 -7.69 6.11 12.27
CA ARG A 175 -7.79 6.84 11.00
C ARG A 175 -7.52 5.90 9.83
N VAL A 176 -8.29 6.04 8.77
CA VAL A 176 -8.12 5.23 7.56
C VAL A 176 -8.13 6.14 6.35
N ASN A 177 -7.05 6.14 5.57
CA ASN A 177 -6.93 6.92 4.35
C ASN A 177 -6.36 6.04 3.22
N ALA A 178 -6.48 6.52 1.99
CA ALA A 178 -5.79 5.91 0.86
C ALA A 178 -4.86 6.92 0.17
N VAL A 179 -3.79 6.40 -0.40
CA VAL A 179 -2.92 7.11 -1.34
C VAL A 179 -3.20 6.51 -2.72
N ALA A 180 -3.44 7.37 -3.70
CA ALA A 180 -3.73 7.01 -5.08
C ALA A 180 -2.62 7.50 -6.01
N PRO A 181 -1.55 6.71 -6.22
CA PRO A 181 -0.45 7.07 -7.10
C PRO A 181 -0.88 7.11 -8.56
N GLY A 182 -0.27 8.03 -9.34
CA GLY A 182 -0.24 7.98 -10.79
C GLY A 182 0.85 7.05 -11.31
N PHE A 183 1.56 7.47 -12.36
CA PHE A 183 2.70 6.75 -12.90
C PHE A 183 3.93 6.95 -12.01
N ILE A 184 4.40 5.87 -11.39
CA ILE A 184 5.54 5.84 -10.48
C ILE A 184 6.67 5.01 -11.09
N GLU A 185 7.89 5.52 -11.06
CA GLU A 185 9.11 4.81 -11.48
C GLU A 185 9.26 3.52 -10.68
N THR A 186 8.92 2.42 -11.34
CA THR A 186 8.99 1.05 -10.84
C THR A 186 9.30 0.14 -12.02
N ASP A 187 9.62 -1.13 -11.76
CA ASP A 187 9.88 -2.14 -12.79
C ASP A 187 8.81 -2.11 -13.93
N MET A 188 7.61 -1.61 -13.67
CA MET A 188 6.52 -1.52 -14.66
C MET A 188 6.78 -0.40 -15.69
N ILE A 189 7.26 0.76 -15.27
CA ILE A 189 7.59 1.87 -16.19
C ILE A 189 8.80 1.52 -17.05
N ASP A 190 9.74 0.76 -16.49
CA ASP A 190 10.96 0.35 -17.23
C ASP A 190 10.65 -0.54 -18.43
N THR A 191 9.52 -1.25 -18.42
CA THR A 191 9.07 -2.10 -19.54
C THR A 191 8.36 -1.34 -20.67
N LEU A 192 8.06 -0.05 -20.50
CA LEU A 192 7.42 0.77 -21.53
C LEU A 192 8.42 1.24 -22.58
N SER A 193 7.96 1.34 -23.85
CA SER A 193 8.77 1.97 -24.90
C SER A 193 8.98 3.47 -24.64
N ASP A 194 10.04 4.02 -25.22
CA ASP A 194 10.38 5.44 -25.04
C ASP A 194 9.27 6.36 -25.58
N GLU A 195 8.58 5.95 -26.65
CA GLU A 195 7.45 6.69 -27.21
C GLU A 195 6.29 6.77 -26.19
N LYS A 196 5.94 5.64 -25.56
CA LYS A 196 4.89 5.63 -24.53
C LYS A 196 5.28 6.42 -23.28
N LYS A 197 6.56 6.33 -22.87
CA LYS A 197 7.07 7.16 -21.76
C LYS A 197 6.91 8.64 -22.08
N ALA A 198 7.30 9.06 -23.32
CA ALA A 198 7.16 10.44 -23.77
C ALA A 198 5.70 10.89 -23.84
N GLU A 199 4.78 10.02 -24.26
CA GLU A 199 3.34 10.30 -24.29
C GLU A 199 2.82 10.56 -22.86
N TYR A 200 3.10 9.67 -21.92
CA TYR A 200 2.67 9.83 -20.52
C TYR A 200 3.28 11.06 -19.86
N LEU A 201 4.57 11.35 -20.12
CA LEU A 201 5.20 12.56 -19.60
C LEU A 201 4.58 13.85 -20.13
N LYS A 202 4.04 13.83 -21.36
CA LYS A 202 3.28 14.98 -21.91
C LYS A 202 1.93 15.16 -21.22
N ALA A 203 1.30 14.07 -20.80
CA ALA A 203 0.02 14.12 -20.10
C ALA A 203 0.16 14.57 -18.62
N ILE A 204 1.33 14.39 -18.01
CA ILE A 204 1.58 14.78 -16.62
C ILE A 204 1.98 16.27 -16.56
N PRO A 205 1.21 17.16 -15.91
CA PRO A 205 1.57 18.58 -15.77
C PRO A 205 2.95 18.83 -15.16
N LEU A 206 3.37 18.05 -14.16
CA LEU A 206 4.71 18.16 -13.54
C LEU A 206 5.85 17.59 -14.39
N ARG A 207 5.54 17.04 -15.60
CA ARG A 207 6.54 16.58 -16.60
C ARG A 207 7.55 15.57 -16.07
N ARG A 208 7.23 14.83 -15.03
CA ARG A 208 8.01 13.71 -14.51
C ARG A 208 7.09 12.61 -14.01
N PHE A 209 7.59 11.40 -14.00
CA PHE A 209 7.01 10.33 -13.20
C PHE A 209 7.23 10.61 -11.71
N GLY A 210 6.32 10.12 -10.87
CA GLY A 210 6.59 10.06 -9.45
C GLY A 210 7.59 8.94 -9.14
N ASN A 211 8.15 8.97 -7.94
CA ASN A 211 9.02 7.90 -7.45
C ASN A 211 8.52 7.35 -6.11
N GLY A 212 9.18 6.30 -5.62
CA GLY A 212 8.80 5.68 -4.35
C GLY A 212 8.86 6.63 -3.16
N ASP A 213 9.78 7.59 -3.15
CA ASP A 213 9.91 8.57 -2.08
C ASP A 213 8.79 9.60 -2.08
N ASP A 214 8.28 10.01 -3.26
CA ASP A 214 7.10 10.88 -3.36
C ASP A 214 5.92 10.26 -2.59
N ILE A 215 5.69 8.95 -2.77
CA ILE A 215 4.61 8.22 -2.11
C ILE A 215 4.92 8.00 -0.62
N ALA A 216 6.13 7.58 -0.29
CA ALA A 216 6.54 7.31 1.09
C ALA A 216 6.47 8.55 1.98
N ASN A 217 6.75 9.74 1.44
CA ASN A 217 6.62 11.00 2.16
C ASN A 217 5.16 11.26 2.57
N VAL A 218 4.20 11.03 1.68
CA VAL A 218 2.77 11.22 2.00
C VAL A 218 2.27 10.14 2.96
N VAL A 219 2.72 8.89 2.81
CA VAL A 219 2.42 7.82 3.79
C VAL A 219 2.91 8.22 5.18
N CYS A 220 4.14 8.73 5.32
CA CYS A 220 4.67 9.18 6.61
C CYS A 220 3.89 10.38 7.16
N ALA A 221 3.51 11.34 6.32
CA ALA A 221 2.70 12.48 6.75
C ALA A 221 1.33 12.02 7.27
N LEU A 222 0.61 11.17 6.49
CA LEU A 222 -0.69 10.63 6.93
C LEU A 222 -0.59 9.77 8.20
N ALA A 223 0.55 9.14 8.46
CA ALA A 223 0.80 8.35 9.66
C ALA A 223 1.13 9.21 10.90
N SER A 224 1.44 10.50 10.71
CA SER A 224 1.82 11.40 11.79
C SER A 224 0.61 11.93 12.57
N ASP A 225 0.88 12.44 13.77
CA ASP A 225 -0.13 13.06 14.63
C ASP A 225 -0.56 14.45 14.11
N GLU A 226 0.27 15.10 13.27
CA GLU A 226 -0.04 16.36 12.59
C GLU A 226 -1.23 16.23 11.66
N MET A 227 -1.49 15.03 11.12
CA MET A 227 -2.63 14.73 10.25
C MET A 227 -3.79 14.07 11.02
N SER A 228 -3.91 14.33 12.33
CA SER A 228 -4.89 13.67 13.23
C SER A 228 -6.34 13.89 12.84
N TYR A 229 -6.67 14.94 12.11
CA TYR A 229 -8.04 15.24 11.65
C TYR A 229 -8.35 14.75 10.23
N ILE A 230 -7.41 14.04 9.57
CA ILE A 230 -7.59 13.49 8.23
C ILE A 230 -7.96 12.00 8.32
N THR A 231 -9.17 11.66 7.88
CA THR A 231 -9.65 10.28 7.75
C THR A 231 -10.67 10.15 6.62
N GLY A 232 -10.76 8.98 5.98
CA GLY A 232 -11.65 8.70 4.86
C GLY A 232 -11.24 9.34 3.52
N GLN A 233 -10.04 9.91 3.43
CA GLN A 233 -9.58 10.60 2.24
C GLN A 233 -8.84 9.67 1.27
N ILE A 234 -8.98 9.97 -0.01
CA ILE A 234 -8.21 9.37 -1.11
C ILE A 234 -7.28 10.46 -1.63
N ILE A 235 -6.01 10.38 -1.28
CA ILE A 235 -5.01 11.40 -1.65
C ILE A 235 -4.36 11.00 -2.97
N THR A 236 -4.64 11.74 -4.02
CA THR A 236 -4.06 11.52 -5.35
C THR A 236 -2.66 12.12 -5.44
N LEU A 237 -1.69 11.32 -5.91
CA LEU A 237 -0.31 11.73 -6.17
C LEU A 237 0.08 11.32 -7.59
N ASP A 238 -0.24 12.14 -8.55
CA ASP A 238 -0.12 11.82 -9.98
C ASP A 238 0.52 12.93 -10.83
N GLY A 239 1.04 13.96 -10.19
CA GLY A 239 1.63 15.10 -10.87
C GLY A 239 0.62 15.94 -11.70
N GLY A 240 -0.67 15.77 -11.41
CA GLY A 240 -1.76 16.46 -12.10
C GLY A 240 -2.36 15.66 -13.27
N LEU A 241 -1.98 14.40 -13.46
CA LEU A 241 -2.44 13.57 -14.59
C LEU A 241 -3.97 13.46 -14.68
N SER A 242 -4.66 13.41 -13.55
CA SER A 242 -6.12 13.18 -13.49
C SER A 242 -6.96 14.44 -13.35
N LEU A 243 -6.36 15.61 -13.56
CA LEU A 243 -7.07 16.91 -13.52
C LEU A 243 -7.86 17.16 -14.81
#